data_fbc383a4c524c1c815a169020340c259
#
_entry.id   fbc383a4c524c1c815a169020340c259
#
_cell.length_a   1.000
_cell.length_b   1.000
_cell.length_c   1.000
_cell.angle_alpha   90.00
_cell.angle_beta   90.00
_cell.angle_gamma   90.00
#
_symmetry.space_group_name_H-M   'P 1'
#
loop_
_entity.id
_entity.type
_entity.pdbx_description
1 polymer ?
#
loop_
_entity_poly.entity_id
_entity_poly.type
_entity_poly.pdbx_seq_one_letter_code
_entity_poly.pdbx_strand_id
1 'polypeptide(L)'
;MKSKKDINIWDPNEIVYKAGDKSVSAYLVLNGSAEIISADGVKLNSFGPNELFGEASLVLKSDRTVSVVAGPSGLSAKVISSANLKKRLQKDVFLSALVRKLETRLIAANQKIDTLSQETKKAK
;
A
#
# COMPACT_ATOMS: atom_id res chain seq x y z
N MET A 1 13.23 11.33 -6.39
CA MET A 1 13.40 10.05 -5.66
C MET A 1 14.79 9.53 -5.89
N LYS A 2 15.47 9.10 -4.83
CA LYS A 2 16.78 8.48 -4.89
C LYS A 2 16.68 7.02 -4.47
N SER A 3 17.44 6.14 -5.10
CA SER A 3 17.40 4.70 -4.81
C SER A 3 18.79 4.21 -4.45
N LYS A 4 18.90 3.42 -3.36
CA LYS A 4 20.15 2.79 -2.94
C LYS A 4 19.82 1.39 -2.43
N LYS A 5 20.30 0.37 -3.15
CA LYS A 5 19.92 -1.04 -2.90
C LYS A 5 18.41 -1.20 -2.92
N ASP A 6 17.81 -1.69 -1.82
CA ASP A 6 16.37 -1.90 -1.69
C ASP A 6 15.65 -0.70 -1.05
N ILE A 7 16.36 0.42 -0.86
CA ILE A 7 15.80 1.58 -0.17
C ILE A 7 15.60 2.72 -1.17
N ASN A 8 14.40 3.27 -1.19
CA ASN A 8 14.07 4.47 -1.96
C ASN A 8 13.85 5.63 -1.00
N ILE A 9 14.28 6.81 -1.42
CA ILE A 9 14.18 8.04 -0.66
C ILE A 9 13.45 9.08 -1.51
N TRP A 10 12.38 9.64 -0.95
CA TRP A 10 11.58 10.69 -1.59
C TRP A 10 11.68 12.00 -0.82
N ASP A 11 11.75 13.10 -1.55
CA ASP A 11 11.71 14.44 -0.96
C ASP A 11 10.31 14.74 -0.42
N PRO A 12 10.17 15.74 0.48
CA PRO A 12 8.85 16.15 0.97
C PRO A 12 7.87 16.40 -0.18
N ASN A 13 6.67 15.85 -0.07
CA ASN A 13 5.58 15.99 -1.03
C ASN A 13 5.81 15.34 -2.40
N GLU A 14 6.90 14.60 -2.57
CA GLU A 14 7.17 13.87 -3.80
C GLU A 14 6.21 12.68 -3.94
N ILE A 15 5.71 12.44 -5.16
CA ILE A 15 4.76 11.36 -5.43
C ILE A 15 5.49 10.02 -5.41
N VAL A 16 4.98 9.07 -4.63
CA VAL A 16 5.48 7.69 -4.60
C VAL A 16 4.82 6.88 -5.71
N TYR A 17 3.48 6.90 -5.74
CA TYR A 17 2.69 6.34 -6.85
C TYR A 17 1.33 7.00 -6.90
N LYS A 18 0.64 6.84 -8.03
CA LYS A 18 -0.70 7.41 -8.26
C LYS A 18 -1.74 6.33 -8.36
N ALA A 19 -2.98 6.66 -8.00
CA ALA A 19 -4.13 5.81 -8.26
C ALA A 19 -4.19 5.45 -9.75
N GLY A 20 -4.40 4.19 -10.06
CA GLY A 20 -4.38 3.67 -11.42
C GLY A 20 -3.04 3.09 -11.86
N ASP A 21 -1.95 3.38 -11.16
CA ASP A 21 -0.65 2.80 -11.46
C ASP A 21 -0.66 1.29 -11.20
N LYS A 22 0.19 0.57 -11.93
CA LYS A 22 0.34 -0.87 -11.69
C LYS A 22 1.07 -1.13 -10.40
N SER A 23 0.63 -2.16 -9.69
CA SER A 23 1.16 -2.55 -8.39
C SER A 23 2.31 -3.54 -8.59
N VAL A 24 3.55 -3.08 -8.41
CA VAL A 24 4.74 -3.91 -8.62
C VAL A 24 5.58 -4.12 -7.36
N SER A 25 5.30 -3.37 -6.30
CA SER A 25 6.10 -3.40 -5.05
C SER A 25 5.24 -3.07 -3.85
N ALA A 26 5.67 -3.51 -2.68
CA ALA A 26 5.21 -3.02 -1.39
C ALA A 26 6.36 -2.25 -0.73
N TYR A 27 6.05 -1.44 0.29
CA TYR A 27 7.00 -0.52 0.91
C TYR A 27 6.90 -0.59 2.41
N LEU A 28 8.05 -0.69 3.08
CA LEU A 28 8.15 -0.60 4.54
C LEU A 28 8.78 0.74 4.90
N VAL A 29 8.05 1.58 5.62
CA VAL A 29 8.54 2.91 6.01
C VAL A 29 9.68 2.77 7.01
N LEU A 30 10.82 3.38 6.70
CA LEU A 30 11.99 3.43 7.59
C LEU A 30 12.06 4.75 8.33
N ASN A 31 11.91 5.86 7.63
CA ASN A 31 11.93 7.21 8.19
C ASN A 31 10.94 8.11 7.48
N GLY A 32 10.46 9.13 8.18
CA GLY A 32 9.49 10.07 7.64
C GLY A 32 8.09 9.50 7.63
N SER A 33 7.30 9.88 6.64
CA SER A 33 5.92 9.44 6.53
C SER A 33 5.45 9.33 5.09
N ALA A 34 4.43 8.49 4.88
CA ALA A 34 3.74 8.35 3.60
C ALA A 34 2.29 8.80 3.79
N GLU A 35 1.83 9.72 2.94
CA GLU A 35 0.46 10.25 2.98
C GLU A 35 -0.39 9.55 1.94
N ILE A 36 -1.54 9.04 2.36
CA ILE A 36 -2.47 8.30 1.49
C ILE A 36 -3.54 9.29 1.00
N ILE A 37 -3.64 9.43 -0.32
CA ILE A 37 -4.54 10.38 -0.97
C ILE A 37 -5.51 9.60 -1.86
N SER A 38 -6.81 9.86 -1.73
CA SER A 38 -7.81 9.25 -2.59
C SER A 38 -7.66 9.73 -4.05
N ALA A 39 -8.31 9.03 -4.98
CA ALA A 39 -8.33 9.45 -6.39
C ALA A 39 -8.88 10.87 -6.56
N ASP A 40 -9.74 11.31 -5.65
CA ASP A 40 -10.34 12.66 -5.65
C ASP A 40 -9.46 13.71 -4.95
N GLY A 41 -8.29 13.34 -4.45
CA GLY A 41 -7.37 14.27 -3.83
C GLY A 41 -7.56 14.47 -2.33
N VAL A 42 -8.37 13.66 -1.67
CA VAL A 42 -8.63 13.76 -0.23
C VAL A 42 -7.61 12.92 0.53
N LYS A 43 -6.97 13.50 1.55
CA LYS A 43 -6.07 12.77 2.43
C LYS A 43 -6.87 11.81 3.30
N LEU A 44 -6.57 10.51 3.19
CA LEU A 44 -7.27 9.46 3.91
C LEU A 44 -6.55 9.03 5.18
N ASN A 45 -5.22 8.96 5.14
CA ASN A 45 -4.42 8.44 6.24
C ASN A 45 -2.95 8.76 6.03
N SER A 46 -2.12 8.44 7.02
CA SER A 46 -0.67 8.51 6.88
C SER A 46 -0.03 7.30 7.56
N PHE A 47 1.14 6.89 7.05
CA PHE A 47 1.94 5.82 7.62
C PHE A 47 3.28 6.36 8.10
N GLY A 48 3.67 5.96 9.30
CA GLY A 48 4.95 6.29 9.89
C GLY A 48 5.94 5.14 9.87
N PRO A 49 7.09 5.27 10.58
CA PRO A 49 8.11 4.23 10.62
C PRO A 49 7.57 2.86 11.07
N ASN A 50 8.10 1.82 10.46
CA ASN A 50 7.73 0.41 10.68
C ASN A 50 6.34 0.02 10.17
N GLU A 51 5.65 0.91 9.48
CA GLU A 51 4.37 0.59 8.84
C GLU A 51 4.59 0.22 7.38
N LEU A 52 3.76 -0.71 6.90
CA LEU A 52 3.81 -1.23 5.54
C LEU A 52 2.70 -0.58 4.72
N PHE A 53 3.00 -0.18 3.48
CA PHE A 53 1.98 0.32 2.56
C PHE A 53 2.20 -0.23 1.15
N GLY A 54 1.15 -0.17 0.33
CA GLY A 54 1.18 -0.67 -1.04
C GLY A 54 1.03 -2.17 -1.16
N GLU A 55 0.91 -2.90 -0.04
CA GLU A 55 0.78 -4.36 -0.01
C GLU A 55 -0.59 -4.84 -0.46
N ALA A 56 -1.65 -4.11 -0.16
CA ALA A 56 -3.02 -4.54 -0.45
C ALA A 56 -3.23 -4.80 -1.95
N SER A 57 -2.89 -3.82 -2.79
CA SER A 57 -3.03 -3.97 -4.23
C SER A 57 -2.07 -5.01 -4.81
N LEU A 58 -0.91 -5.20 -4.19
CA LEU A 58 0.05 -6.23 -4.59
C LEU A 58 -0.50 -7.63 -4.29
N VAL A 59 -1.04 -7.84 -3.08
CA VAL A 59 -1.64 -9.10 -2.63
C VAL A 59 -2.89 -9.43 -3.45
N LEU A 60 -3.74 -8.44 -3.69
CA LEU A 60 -4.99 -8.60 -4.44
C LEU A 60 -4.78 -8.59 -5.95
N LYS A 61 -3.55 -8.39 -6.43
CA LYS A 61 -3.20 -8.31 -7.85
C LYS A 61 -4.03 -7.27 -8.60
N SER A 62 -4.25 -6.13 -7.96
CA SER A 62 -5.01 -5.01 -8.53
C SER A 62 -4.10 -3.83 -8.78
N ASP A 63 -4.56 -2.86 -9.59
CA ASP A 63 -3.89 -1.58 -9.73
C ASP A 63 -4.03 -0.76 -8.45
N ARG A 64 -3.21 0.26 -8.30
CA ARG A 64 -3.29 1.16 -7.15
C ARG A 64 -4.65 1.85 -7.11
N THR A 65 -5.32 1.78 -5.98
CA THR A 65 -6.64 2.42 -5.78
C THR A 65 -6.53 3.82 -5.20
N VAL A 66 -5.39 4.14 -4.62
CA VAL A 66 -5.10 5.45 -4.01
C VAL A 66 -3.73 5.92 -4.45
N SER A 67 -3.47 7.22 -4.27
CA SER A 67 -2.15 7.79 -4.48
C SER A 67 -1.40 7.85 -3.15
N VAL A 68 -0.07 7.84 -3.20
CA VAL A 68 0.78 8.01 -2.02
C VAL A 68 1.83 9.07 -2.33
N VAL A 69 1.98 10.02 -1.41
CA VAL A 69 3.02 11.05 -1.50
C VAL A 69 3.85 11.02 -0.22
N ALA A 70 5.11 11.44 -0.33
CA ALA A 70 5.96 11.61 0.84
C ALA A 70 5.42 12.72 1.72
N GLY A 71 5.49 12.54 3.03
CA GLY A 71 5.04 13.54 4.00
C GLY A 71 5.95 14.76 4.07
N PRO A 72 5.65 15.70 4.99
CA PRO A 72 6.37 16.98 5.07
C PRO A 72 7.85 16.85 5.46
N SER A 73 8.24 15.72 6.05
CA SER A 73 9.64 15.44 6.40
C SER A 73 10.34 14.53 5.38
N GLY A 74 9.66 14.24 4.26
CA GLY A 74 10.17 13.28 3.30
C GLY A 74 9.83 11.85 3.70
N LEU A 75 10.37 10.88 2.97
CA LEU A 75 10.09 9.48 3.19
C LEU A 75 11.30 8.66 2.76
N SER A 76 11.71 7.70 3.58
CA SER A 76 12.56 6.61 3.13
C SER A 76 11.88 5.28 3.45
N ALA A 77 11.89 4.36 2.50
CA ALA A 77 11.22 3.09 2.63
C ALA A 77 12.02 1.98 1.97
N LYS A 78 11.95 0.79 2.57
CA LYS A 78 12.48 -0.43 1.96
C LYS A 78 11.46 -0.94 0.95
N VAL A 79 11.94 -1.26 -0.25
CA VAL A 79 11.09 -1.71 -1.35
C VAL A 79 11.15 -3.22 -1.46
N ILE A 80 9.98 -3.86 -1.53
CA ILE A 80 9.85 -5.30 -1.73
C ILE A 80 9.09 -5.51 -3.04
N SER A 81 9.76 -6.06 -4.05
CA SER A 81 9.11 -6.34 -5.33
C SER A 81 8.18 -7.54 -5.22
N SER A 82 7.19 -7.63 -6.12
CA SER A 82 6.27 -8.77 -6.16
C SER A 82 7.01 -10.09 -6.38
N ALA A 83 8.06 -10.09 -7.20
CA ALA A 83 8.88 -11.29 -7.44
C ALA A 83 9.59 -11.75 -6.17
N ASN A 84 10.18 -10.83 -5.42
CA ASN A 84 10.84 -11.15 -4.15
C ASN A 84 9.86 -11.63 -3.10
N LEU A 85 8.69 -11.02 -3.02
CA LEU A 85 7.65 -11.46 -2.11
C LEU A 85 7.21 -12.88 -2.42
N LYS A 86 6.97 -13.20 -3.69
CA LYS A 86 6.62 -14.55 -4.11
C LYS A 86 7.68 -15.58 -3.74
N LYS A 87 8.97 -15.26 -3.95
CA LYS A 87 10.07 -16.15 -3.57
C LYS A 87 10.09 -16.44 -2.08
N ARG A 88 9.89 -15.42 -1.25
CA ARG A 88 9.85 -15.58 0.21
C ARG A 88 8.67 -16.45 0.63
N LEU A 89 7.50 -16.22 0.03
CA LEU A 89 6.29 -17.00 0.34
C LEU A 89 6.43 -18.47 -0.06
N GLN A 90 7.11 -18.76 -1.18
CA GLN A 90 7.33 -20.13 -1.62
C GLN A 90 8.26 -20.90 -0.68
N LYS A 91 9.20 -20.21 -0.03
CA LYS A 91 10.16 -20.83 0.89
C LYS A 91 9.60 -21.07 2.29
N ASP A 92 8.59 -20.29 2.68
CA ASP A 92 8.03 -20.32 4.03
C ASP A 92 6.53 -20.63 3.96
N VAL A 93 6.20 -21.90 4.23
CA VAL A 93 4.81 -22.38 4.18
C VAL A 93 3.94 -21.67 5.22
N PHE A 94 4.48 -21.40 6.41
CA PHE A 94 3.75 -20.71 7.47
C PHE A 94 3.45 -19.26 7.07
N LEU A 95 4.43 -18.55 6.55
CA LEU A 95 4.25 -17.17 6.07
C LEU A 95 3.24 -17.12 4.93
N SER A 96 3.30 -18.06 4.00
CA SER A 96 2.35 -18.18 2.89
C SER A 96 0.92 -18.35 3.39
N ALA A 97 0.71 -19.21 4.38
CA ALA A 97 -0.61 -19.41 4.98
C ALA A 97 -1.12 -18.15 5.67
N LEU A 98 -0.24 -17.43 6.38
CA LEU A 98 -0.59 -16.17 7.06
C LEU A 98 -1.02 -15.10 6.06
N VAL A 99 -0.28 -14.95 4.96
CA VAL A 99 -0.59 -13.97 3.92
C VAL A 99 -1.94 -14.30 3.26
N ARG A 100 -2.22 -15.55 2.97
CA ARG A 100 -3.53 -15.96 2.42
C ARG A 100 -4.68 -15.60 3.37
N LYS A 101 -4.48 -15.76 4.66
CA LYS A 101 -5.48 -15.39 5.66
C LYS A 101 -5.72 -13.89 5.68
N LEU A 102 -4.65 -13.08 5.59
CA LEU A 102 -4.75 -11.61 5.51
C LEU A 102 -5.41 -11.16 4.21
N GLU A 103 -5.11 -11.80 3.09
CA GLU A 103 -5.74 -11.54 1.79
C GLU A 103 -7.25 -11.73 1.88
N THR A 104 -7.71 -12.81 2.46
CA THR A 104 -9.14 -13.08 2.67
C THR A 104 -9.80 -11.99 3.51
N ARG A 105 -9.15 -11.54 4.57
CA ARG A 105 -9.65 -10.45 5.42
C ARG A 105 -9.75 -9.13 4.67
N LEU A 106 -8.76 -8.80 3.84
CA LEU A 106 -8.76 -7.58 3.03
C LEU A 106 -9.92 -7.57 2.03
N ILE A 107 -10.16 -8.66 1.35
CA ILE A 107 -11.29 -8.80 0.42
C ILE A 107 -12.61 -8.61 1.16
N ALA A 108 -12.81 -9.29 2.29
CA ALA A 108 -14.02 -9.17 3.09
C ALA A 108 -14.24 -7.75 3.60
N ALA A 109 -13.19 -7.09 4.09
CA ALA A 109 -13.26 -5.71 4.57
C ALA A 109 -13.64 -4.74 3.44
N ASN A 110 -13.05 -4.88 2.26
CA ASN A 110 -13.37 -4.04 1.11
C ASN A 110 -14.82 -4.21 0.67
N GLN A 111 -15.33 -5.44 0.61
CA GLN A 111 -16.72 -5.71 0.28
C GLN A 111 -17.68 -5.09 1.29
N LYS A 112 -17.36 -5.15 2.57
CA LYS A 112 -18.18 -4.56 3.64
C LYS A 112 -18.23 -3.03 3.52
N ILE A 113 -17.11 -2.39 3.22
CA ILE A 113 -17.05 -0.93 3.01
C ILE A 113 -17.91 -0.52 1.82
N ASP A 114 -17.82 -1.23 0.70
CA ASP A 114 -18.61 -0.95 -0.50
C ASP A 114 -20.11 -1.08 -0.22
N THR A 115 -20.53 -2.11 0.50
CA THR A 115 -21.92 -2.34 0.90
C THR A 115 -22.44 -1.17 1.75
N LEU A 116 -21.69 -0.74 2.74
CA LEU A 116 -22.04 0.38 3.60
C LEU A 116 -22.16 1.69 2.81
N SER A 117 -21.25 1.94 1.89
CA SER A 117 -21.31 3.12 1.02
C SER A 117 -22.55 3.12 0.15
N GLN A 118 -22.95 1.99 -0.42
CA GLN A 118 -24.14 1.85 -1.24
C GLN A 118 -25.40 2.07 -0.41
N GLU A 119 -25.47 1.51 0.79
CA GLU A 119 -26.61 1.70 1.70
C GLU A 119 -26.79 3.17 2.07
N THR A 120 -25.68 3.87 2.37
CA THR A 120 -25.71 5.30 2.69
C THR A 120 -26.23 6.12 1.51
N LYS A 121 -25.83 5.81 0.29
CA LYS A 121 -26.33 6.47 -0.92
C LYS A 121 -27.81 6.23 -1.15
N LYS A 122 -28.30 5.02 -0.87
CA LYS A 122 -29.73 4.66 -1.02
C LYS A 122 -30.59 5.35 0.03
N ALA A 123 -30.05 5.59 1.22
CA ALA A 123 -30.77 6.23 2.32
C ALA A 123 -31.00 7.73 2.08
N LYS A 124 -30.33 8.32 1.12
CA LYS A 124 -30.51 9.71 0.74
C LYS A 124 -31.55 9.84 -0.36
#